data_b8cf2c3b17c30543e25f61c92aab51c5
#
_entry.id   b8cf2c3b17c30543e25f61c92aab51c5
#
_cell.length_a   1.000
_cell.length_b   1.000
_cell.length_c   1.000
_cell.angle_alpha   90.00
_cell.angle_beta   90.00
_cell.angle_gamma   90.00
#
_symmetry.space_group_name_H-M   'P 1'
#
loop_
_entity.id
_entity.type
_entity.pdbx_description
1 polymer ?
#
loop_
_entity_poly.entity_id
_entity_poly.type
_entity_poly.pdbx_seq_one_letter_code
_entity_poly.pdbx_strand_id
1 'polypeptide(L)'
;VLIVQKQIPRFKFNSIISALSLVCYLIGFSFSYLTVDTGIGALILFGGSMVVMFASALFLQEKIPLTRFIGVFISLLGLFILVNPGFSENSLFGVALMFLASFGWGLYSVLGSRQKNPLSNTAGNFIIALIIIIPIAFIIPDKVETNYYGFFLAIFSGSVTSGLGYSLWYWVLPKINITTASTAQLTVPLIAAFGGYLFIWESLNWQFYIAAILILGGISLPVFYKR
;
A
#
# COMPACT_ATOMS: atom_id res chain seq x y z
N VAL A 1 -19.18 -4.21 -6.18
CA VAL A 1 -18.86 -3.23 -7.25
C VAL A 1 -19.08 -3.85 -8.63
N LEU A 2 -18.46 -4.99 -8.98
CA LEU A 2 -18.62 -5.62 -10.30
C LEU A 2 -20.08 -5.99 -10.62
N ILE A 3 -20.80 -6.54 -9.64
CA ILE A 3 -22.23 -6.89 -9.81
C ILE A 3 -23.04 -5.64 -10.12
N VAL A 4 -22.81 -4.56 -9.38
CA VAL A 4 -23.53 -3.28 -9.58
C VAL A 4 -23.23 -2.66 -10.95
N GLN A 5 -21.98 -2.78 -11.42
CA GLN A 5 -21.56 -2.23 -12.71
C GLN A 5 -21.73 -3.21 -13.87
N LYS A 6 -22.28 -4.41 -13.63
CA LYS A 6 -22.42 -5.49 -14.64
C LYS A 6 -21.13 -5.79 -15.39
N GLN A 7 -19.97 -5.70 -14.71
CA GLN A 7 -18.67 -5.97 -15.29
C GLN A 7 -18.22 -7.39 -14.94
N ILE A 8 -17.55 -8.05 -15.89
CA ILE A 8 -16.99 -9.40 -15.71
C ILE A 8 -15.48 -9.26 -15.41
N PRO A 9 -14.94 -10.07 -14.46
CA PRO A 9 -13.49 -10.13 -14.24
C PRO A 9 -12.74 -10.41 -15.54
N ARG A 10 -11.64 -9.72 -15.78
CA ARG A 10 -10.84 -9.90 -16.98
C ARG A 10 -9.53 -10.61 -16.65
N PHE A 11 -9.24 -11.66 -17.42
CA PHE A 11 -8.02 -12.45 -17.31
C PHE A 11 -7.17 -12.20 -18.56
N LYS A 12 -6.07 -11.46 -18.41
CA LYS A 12 -5.08 -11.21 -19.45
C LYS A 12 -3.70 -11.59 -18.91
N PHE A 13 -2.71 -11.77 -19.78
CA PHE A 13 -1.33 -12.03 -19.36
C PHE A 13 -0.82 -10.99 -18.35
N ASN A 14 -1.08 -9.71 -18.59
CA ASN A 14 -0.74 -8.64 -17.65
C ASN A 14 -1.47 -8.75 -16.30
N SER A 15 -2.61 -9.45 -16.24
CA SER A 15 -3.31 -9.75 -14.99
C SER A 15 -2.52 -10.74 -14.12
N ILE A 16 -1.75 -11.64 -14.72
CA ILE A 16 -0.91 -12.58 -13.97
C ILE A 16 0.22 -11.82 -13.26
N ILE A 17 0.90 -10.91 -13.95
CA ILE A 17 1.97 -10.10 -13.34
C ILE A 17 1.40 -9.23 -12.20
N SER A 18 0.24 -8.61 -12.43
CA SER A 18 -0.42 -7.82 -11.39
C SER A 18 -0.85 -8.69 -10.20
N ALA A 19 -1.37 -9.89 -10.45
CA ALA A 19 -1.74 -10.83 -9.38
C ALA A 19 -0.51 -11.33 -8.60
N LEU A 20 0.59 -11.65 -9.29
CA LEU A 20 1.85 -12.02 -8.62
C LEU A 20 2.39 -10.87 -7.77
N SER A 21 2.35 -9.63 -8.28
CA SER A 21 2.73 -8.44 -7.49
C SER A 21 1.86 -8.29 -6.25
N LEU A 22 0.54 -8.53 -6.38
CA LEU A 22 -0.40 -8.52 -5.26
C LEU A 22 -0.09 -9.65 -4.25
N VAL A 23 0.21 -10.86 -4.73
CA VAL A 23 0.60 -12.01 -3.88
C VAL A 23 1.89 -11.71 -3.11
N CYS A 24 2.92 -11.19 -3.79
CA CYS A 24 4.16 -10.77 -3.14
C CYS A 24 3.90 -9.74 -2.03
N TYR A 25 3.03 -8.76 -2.32
CA TYR A 25 2.62 -7.79 -1.30
C TYR A 25 1.90 -8.46 -0.14
N LEU A 26 0.86 -9.25 -0.39
CA LEU A 26 0.04 -9.84 0.68
C LEU A 26 0.83 -10.79 1.56
N ILE A 27 1.62 -11.68 0.96
CA ILE A 27 2.47 -12.63 1.71
C ILE A 27 3.57 -11.89 2.45
N GLY A 28 4.32 -11.04 1.77
CA GLY A 28 5.42 -10.29 2.37
C GLY A 28 4.95 -9.45 3.54
N PHE A 29 3.83 -8.73 3.38
CA PHE A 29 3.22 -7.92 4.42
C PHE A 29 2.77 -8.75 5.63
N SER A 30 2.01 -9.82 5.40
CA SER A 30 1.44 -10.62 6.49
C SER A 30 2.51 -11.32 7.32
N PHE A 31 3.50 -11.93 6.67
CA PHE A 31 4.56 -12.65 7.38
C PHE A 31 5.62 -11.73 7.98
N SER A 32 5.87 -10.56 7.41
CA SER A 32 6.80 -9.60 7.97
C SER A 32 6.37 -9.13 9.36
N TYR A 33 5.09 -8.83 9.54
CA TYR A 33 4.57 -8.34 10.83
C TYR A 33 4.54 -9.38 11.95
N LEU A 34 4.92 -10.62 11.68
CA LEU A 34 5.18 -11.59 12.74
C LEU A 34 6.50 -11.32 13.49
N THR A 35 7.43 -10.57 12.88
CA THR A 35 8.79 -10.38 13.38
C THR A 35 9.33 -8.96 13.24
N VAL A 36 8.56 -8.05 12.64
CA VAL A 36 8.93 -6.65 12.43
C VAL A 36 7.92 -5.76 13.13
N ASP A 37 8.40 -4.78 13.85
CA ASP A 37 7.57 -3.78 14.50
C ASP A 37 6.70 -3.02 13.51
N THR A 38 5.46 -2.74 13.91
CA THR A 38 4.45 -2.09 13.08
C THR A 38 4.95 -0.77 12.45
N GLY A 39 5.67 0.04 13.24
CA GLY A 39 6.23 1.30 12.76
C GLY A 39 7.29 1.10 11.68
N ILE A 40 8.28 0.23 11.94
CA ILE A 40 9.35 -0.06 10.97
C ILE A 40 8.77 -0.70 9.71
N GLY A 41 7.82 -1.63 9.87
CA GLY A 41 7.12 -2.23 8.74
C GLY A 41 6.39 -1.19 7.88
N ALA A 42 5.67 -0.26 8.49
CA ALA A 42 5.00 0.82 7.76
C ALA A 42 5.99 1.75 7.03
N LEU A 43 7.13 2.09 7.66
CA LEU A 43 8.16 2.91 7.02
C LEU A 43 8.73 2.21 5.78
N ILE A 44 9.08 0.93 5.89
CA ILE A 44 9.61 0.15 4.77
C ILE A 44 8.55 0.00 3.68
N LEU A 45 7.31 -0.33 4.04
CA LEU A 45 6.24 -0.55 3.08
C LEU A 45 5.92 0.72 2.28
N PHE A 46 5.58 1.80 2.96
CA PHE A 46 5.16 3.04 2.28
C PHE A 46 6.34 3.79 1.67
N GLY A 47 7.48 3.86 2.35
CA GLY A 47 8.70 4.44 1.81
C GLY A 47 9.23 3.66 0.62
N GLY A 48 9.34 2.34 0.74
CA GLY A 48 9.82 1.46 -0.33
C GLY A 48 8.89 1.45 -1.55
N SER A 49 7.58 1.32 -1.34
CA SER A 49 6.61 1.34 -2.46
C SER A 49 6.59 2.70 -3.17
N MET A 50 6.76 3.80 -2.44
CA MET A 50 6.92 5.12 -3.04
C MET A 50 8.18 5.18 -3.92
N VAL A 51 9.31 4.66 -3.45
CA VAL A 51 10.56 4.60 -4.25
C VAL A 51 10.35 3.78 -5.51
N VAL A 52 9.70 2.60 -5.42
CA VAL A 52 9.40 1.75 -6.59
C VAL A 52 8.51 2.48 -7.60
N MET A 53 7.45 3.13 -7.16
CA MET A 53 6.54 3.89 -8.03
C MET A 53 7.25 5.09 -8.66
N PHE A 54 8.05 5.81 -7.88
CA PHE A 54 8.78 6.98 -8.37
C PHE A 54 9.86 6.60 -9.38
N ALA A 55 10.64 5.54 -9.10
CA ALA A 55 11.59 4.99 -10.06
C ALA A 55 10.89 4.51 -11.33
N SER A 56 9.74 3.85 -11.21
CA SER A 56 8.94 3.43 -12.36
C SER A 56 8.48 4.64 -13.20
N ALA A 57 8.11 5.75 -12.59
CA ALA A 57 7.72 6.96 -13.30
C ALA A 57 8.88 7.53 -14.13
N LEU A 58 10.11 7.48 -13.62
CA LEU A 58 11.32 7.86 -14.36
C LEU A 58 11.54 6.95 -15.58
N PHE A 59 11.46 5.62 -15.40
CA PHE A 59 11.57 4.67 -16.52
C PHE A 59 10.45 4.86 -17.57
N LEU A 60 9.28 5.31 -17.14
CA LEU A 60 8.13 5.60 -18.00
C LEU A 60 8.19 7.02 -18.62
N GLN A 61 9.29 7.73 -18.41
CA GLN A 61 9.55 9.07 -18.93
C GLN A 61 8.49 10.11 -18.52
N GLU A 62 7.89 9.97 -17.32
CA GLU A 62 7.08 11.03 -16.74
C GLU A 62 7.93 12.29 -16.53
N LYS A 63 7.41 13.44 -16.94
CA LYS A 63 8.05 14.72 -16.64
C LYS A 63 7.85 15.06 -15.18
N ILE A 64 8.91 14.91 -14.37
CA ILE A 64 8.85 15.10 -12.94
C ILE A 64 9.48 16.46 -12.60
N PRO A 65 8.72 17.46 -12.15
CA PRO A 65 9.25 18.75 -11.77
C PRO A 65 10.10 18.65 -10.48
N LEU A 66 11.10 19.53 -10.34
CA LEU A 66 11.98 19.55 -9.17
C LEU A 66 11.20 19.69 -7.85
N THR A 67 10.12 20.46 -7.86
CA THR A 67 9.22 20.60 -6.71
C THR A 67 8.65 19.26 -6.23
N ARG A 68 8.46 18.28 -7.13
CA ARG A 68 8.01 16.93 -6.80
C ARG A 68 9.10 16.14 -6.08
N PHE A 69 10.37 16.24 -6.50
CA PHE A 69 11.49 15.61 -5.80
C PHE A 69 11.63 16.16 -4.37
N ILE A 70 11.57 17.50 -4.24
CA ILE A 70 11.62 18.15 -2.93
C ILE A 70 10.43 17.71 -2.05
N GLY A 71 9.22 17.69 -2.61
CA GLY A 71 8.02 17.26 -1.91
C GLY A 71 8.09 15.81 -1.43
N VAL A 72 8.60 14.91 -2.26
CA VAL A 72 8.86 13.51 -1.90
C VAL A 72 9.83 13.41 -0.72
N PHE A 73 10.94 14.11 -0.78
CA PHE A 73 11.94 14.09 0.29
C PHE A 73 11.37 14.62 1.62
N ILE A 74 10.65 15.75 1.58
CA ILE A 74 9.97 16.31 2.76
C ILE A 74 8.95 15.31 3.33
N SER A 75 8.15 14.66 2.47
CA SER A 75 7.15 13.70 2.91
C SER A 75 7.78 12.44 3.52
N LEU A 76 8.93 11.97 3.00
CA LEU A 76 9.68 10.86 3.59
C LEU A 76 10.25 11.21 4.97
N LEU A 77 10.75 12.43 5.14
CA LEU A 77 11.18 12.91 6.47
C LEU A 77 10.00 12.94 7.44
N GLY A 78 8.83 13.40 6.99
CA GLY A 78 7.61 13.36 7.80
C GLY A 78 7.22 11.92 8.19
N LEU A 79 7.27 10.97 7.25
CA LEU A 79 7.00 9.56 7.53
C LEU A 79 8.00 8.98 8.54
N PHE A 80 9.29 9.29 8.40
CA PHE A 80 10.32 8.86 9.34
C PHE A 80 10.07 9.39 10.76
N ILE A 81 9.67 10.67 10.88
CA ILE A 81 9.33 11.27 12.18
C ILE A 81 8.07 10.64 12.77
N LEU A 82 7.05 10.37 11.94
CA LEU A 82 5.79 9.75 12.37
C LEU A 82 6.02 8.37 12.99
N VAL A 83 6.79 7.56 12.26
CA VAL A 83 7.09 6.19 12.67
C VAL A 83 7.98 6.17 13.91
N ASN A 84 8.88 7.16 14.04
CA ASN A 84 9.85 7.22 15.14
C ASN A 84 10.50 5.85 15.41
N PRO A 85 11.20 5.24 14.42
CA PRO A 85 11.68 3.88 14.53
C PRO A 85 12.64 3.76 15.70
N GLY A 86 12.24 3.03 16.74
CA GLY A 86 13.12 2.67 17.85
C GLY A 86 14.19 1.67 17.40
N PHE A 87 15.22 1.51 18.22
CA PHE A 87 16.20 0.43 18.05
C PHE A 87 15.57 -0.84 18.62
N SER A 88 14.88 -1.61 17.78
CA SER A 88 14.37 -2.94 18.13
C SER A 88 15.09 -4.02 17.33
N GLU A 89 15.24 -5.19 17.92
CA GLU A 89 15.81 -6.36 17.22
C GLU A 89 14.77 -6.93 16.24
N ASN A 90 14.73 -6.35 15.04
CA ASN A 90 13.88 -6.86 13.99
C ASN A 90 14.58 -8.01 13.23
N SER A 91 13.83 -9.03 12.88
CA SER A 91 14.33 -10.13 12.08
C SER A 91 14.72 -9.64 10.68
N LEU A 92 15.95 -9.90 10.24
CA LEU A 92 16.39 -9.60 8.87
C LEU A 92 15.48 -10.24 7.82
N PHE A 93 14.99 -11.44 8.09
CA PHE A 93 14.04 -12.13 7.21
C PHE A 93 12.71 -11.38 7.11
N GLY A 94 12.17 -10.92 8.25
CA GLY A 94 10.96 -10.10 8.28
C GLY A 94 11.12 -8.78 7.53
N VAL A 95 12.25 -8.12 7.70
CA VAL A 95 12.60 -6.89 6.96
C VAL A 95 12.68 -7.17 5.45
N ALA A 96 13.31 -8.25 5.02
CA ALA A 96 13.36 -8.65 3.61
C ALA A 96 11.96 -8.91 3.03
N LEU A 97 11.07 -9.58 3.79
CA LEU A 97 9.68 -9.79 3.42
C LEU A 97 8.92 -8.46 3.27
N MET A 98 9.19 -7.46 4.13
CA MET A 98 8.56 -6.15 4.01
C MET A 98 9.07 -5.36 2.78
N PHE A 99 10.35 -5.50 2.42
CA PHE A 99 10.86 -4.97 1.15
C PHE A 99 10.20 -5.65 -0.05
N LEU A 100 10.01 -6.97 -0.02
CA LEU A 100 9.27 -7.70 -1.05
C LEU A 100 7.82 -7.19 -1.14
N ALA A 101 7.16 -6.96 0.00
CA ALA A 101 5.82 -6.40 0.05
C ALA A 101 5.77 -4.99 -0.56
N SER A 102 6.73 -4.12 -0.22
CA SER A 102 6.80 -2.76 -0.76
C SER A 102 7.01 -2.73 -2.27
N PHE A 103 7.87 -3.61 -2.79
CA PHE A 103 8.07 -3.80 -4.22
C PHE A 103 6.80 -4.30 -4.89
N GLY A 104 6.16 -5.34 -4.32
CA GLY A 104 4.90 -5.89 -4.81
C GLY A 104 3.80 -4.85 -4.89
N TRP A 105 3.59 -4.07 -3.84
CA TRP A 105 2.59 -2.99 -3.79
C TRP A 105 2.87 -1.87 -4.78
N GLY A 106 4.13 -1.41 -4.86
CA GLY A 106 4.55 -0.39 -5.81
C GLY A 106 4.33 -0.82 -7.26
N LEU A 107 4.76 -2.04 -7.62
CA LEU A 107 4.58 -2.59 -8.96
C LEU A 107 3.09 -2.82 -9.28
N TYR A 108 2.31 -3.36 -8.36
CA TYR A 108 0.87 -3.53 -8.49
C TYR A 108 0.18 -2.19 -8.81
N SER A 109 0.56 -1.12 -8.11
CA SER A 109 0.03 0.23 -8.33
C SER A 109 0.42 0.79 -9.70
N VAL A 110 1.69 0.63 -10.11
CA VAL A 110 2.16 1.07 -11.45
C VAL A 110 1.43 0.32 -12.57
N LEU A 111 1.25 -0.99 -12.44
CA LEU A 111 0.49 -1.77 -13.41
C LEU A 111 -0.98 -1.34 -13.46
N GLY A 112 -1.56 -0.99 -12.31
CA GLY A 112 -2.92 -0.49 -12.18
C GLY A 112 -3.15 0.85 -12.88
N SER A 113 -2.18 1.76 -12.85
CA SER A 113 -2.28 3.09 -13.47
C SER A 113 -2.46 3.04 -15.00
N ARG A 114 -2.08 1.93 -15.63
CA ARG A 114 -2.16 1.73 -17.09
C ARG A 114 -3.38 0.93 -17.55
N GLN A 115 -4.29 0.61 -16.63
CA GLN A 115 -5.43 -0.24 -16.95
C GLN A 115 -6.62 0.55 -17.50
N LYS A 116 -7.17 0.11 -18.63
CA LYS A 116 -8.40 0.70 -19.22
C LYS A 116 -9.67 0.37 -18.42
N ASN A 117 -9.70 -0.81 -17.79
CA ASN A 117 -10.83 -1.27 -16.96
C ASN A 117 -10.33 -1.67 -15.56
N PRO A 118 -9.98 -0.70 -14.71
CA PRO A 118 -9.25 -0.96 -13.47
C PRO A 118 -10.03 -1.84 -12.49
N LEU A 119 -11.34 -1.65 -12.35
CA LEU A 119 -12.17 -2.44 -11.43
C LEU A 119 -12.30 -3.91 -11.84
N SER A 120 -12.53 -4.17 -13.13
CA SER A 120 -12.63 -5.53 -13.67
C SER A 120 -11.28 -6.27 -13.58
N ASN A 121 -10.17 -5.54 -13.80
CA ASN A 121 -8.83 -6.11 -13.71
C ASN A 121 -8.44 -6.40 -12.26
N THR A 122 -8.71 -5.48 -11.32
CA THR A 122 -8.46 -5.69 -9.89
C THR A 122 -9.21 -6.94 -9.38
N ALA A 123 -10.47 -7.11 -9.76
CA ALA A 123 -11.23 -8.31 -9.36
C ALA A 123 -10.61 -9.60 -9.93
N GLY A 124 -10.18 -9.59 -11.20
CA GLY A 124 -9.44 -10.70 -11.81
C GLY A 124 -8.13 -11.00 -11.07
N ASN A 125 -7.38 -9.95 -10.69
CA ASN A 125 -6.13 -10.09 -9.95
C ASN A 125 -6.35 -10.75 -8.58
N PHE A 126 -7.41 -10.37 -7.84
CA PHE A 126 -7.75 -11.01 -6.56
C PHE A 126 -8.15 -12.47 -6.71
N ILE A 127 -8.88 -12.84 -7.77
CA ILE A 127 -9.23 -14.24 -8.05
C ILE A 127 -7.97 -15.06 -8.33
N ILE A 128 -7.05 -14.55 -9.17
CA ILE A 128 -5.78 -15.23 -9.45
C ILE A 128 -4.93 -15.32 -8.17
N ALA A 129 -4.84 -14.24 -7.40
CA ALA A 129 -4.11 -14.22 -6.13
C ALA A 129 -4.66 -15.25 -5.15
N LEU A 130 -5.99 -15.40 -5.05
CA LEU A 130 -6.62 -16.41 -4.21
C LEU A 130 -6.21 -17.84 -4.63
N ILE A 131 -6.23 -18.14 -5.94
CA ILE A 131 -5.80 -19.44 -6.46
C ILE A 131 -4.34 -19.75 -6.10
N ILE A 132 -3.47 -18.74 -6.06
CA ILE A 132 -2.06 -18.90 -5.71
C ILE A 132 -1.88 -19.04 -4.19
N ILE A 133 -2.62 -18.25 -3.39
CA ILE A 133 -2.43 -18.20 -1.93
C ILE A 133 -3.04 -19.43 -1.24
N ILE A 134 -4.15 -19.98 -1.73
CA ILE A 134 -4.79 -21.14 -1.10
C ILE A 134 -3.83 -22.33 -0.93
N PRO A 135 -3.10 -22.79 -1.95
CA PRO A 135 -2.13 -23.88 -1.78
C PRO A 135 -1.03 -23.55 -0.76
N ILE A 136 -0.57 -22.30 -0.74
CA ILE A 136 0.48 -21.85 0.19
C ILE A 136 -0.03 -21.91 1.63
N ALA A 137 -1.28 -21.52 1.88
CA ALA A 137 -1.91 -21.59 3.20
C ALA A 137 -2.00 -23.02 3.76
N PHE A 138 -2.13 -24.04 2.89
CA PHE A 138 -2.12 -25.44 3.31
C PHE A 138 -0.73 -26.02 3.61
N ILE A 139 0.33 -25.37 3.09
CA ILE A 139 1.73 -25.80 3.30
C ILE A 139 2.29 -25.26 4.62
N ILE A 140 1.73 -24.13 5.11
CA ILE A 140 2.17 -23.50 6.34
C ILE A 140 1.55 -24.25 7.52
N PRO A 141 2.37 -24.85 8.41
CA PRO A 141 1.87 -25.77 9.45
C PRO A 141 1.28 -25.07 10.69
N ASP A 142 0.94 -23.80 10.61
CA ASP A 142 0.40 -23.09 11.76
C ASP A 142 -1.03 -23.53 12.07
N LYS A 143 -1.25 -23.89 13.34
CA LYS A 143 -2.59 -24.09 13.90
C LYS A 143 -3.28 -22.73 13.92
N VAL A 144 -4.09 -22.48 12.89
CA VAL A 144 -4.94 -21.29 12.87
C VAL A 144 -6.03 -21.46 13.93
N GLU A 145 -5.80 -20.93 15.11
CA GLU A 145 -6.86 -20.82 16.12
C GLU A 145 -7.80 -19.70 15.71
N THR A 146 -8.89 -20.07 15.03
CA THR A 146 -9.93 -19.13 14.64
C THR A 146 -11.08 -19.16 15.65
N ASN A 147 -11.47 -17.97 16.10
CA ASN A 147 -12.75 -17.76 16.76
C ASN A 147 -13.75 -17.06 15.83
N TYR A 148 -15.04 -17.11 16.14
CA TYR A 148 -16.08 -16.47 15.32
C TYR A 148 -15.84 -14.97 15.11
N TYR A 149 -15.31 -14.27 16.09
CA TYR A 149 -15.00 -12.85 16.01
C TYR A 149 -13.85 -12.57 15.03
N GLY A 150 -12.75 -13.32 15.11
CA GLY A 150 -11.62 -13.23 14.18
C GLY A 150 -12.04 -13.56 12.74
N PHE A 151 -12.89 -14.57 12.56
CA PHE A 151 -13.44 -14.91 11.25
C PHE A 151 -14.29 -13.76 10.67
N PHE A 152 -15.17 -13.16 11.47
CA PHE A 152 -15.95 -12.00 11.06
C PHE A 152 -15.07 -10.81 10.68
N LEU A 153 -14.05 -10.51 11.50
CA LEU A 153 -13.09 -9.44 11.21
C LEU A 153 -12.31 -9.70 9.91
N ALA A 154 -11.92 -10.95 9.64
CA ALA A 154 -11.23 -11.31 8.41
C ALA A 154 -12.11 -11.09 7.17
N ILE A 155 -13.39 -11.50 7.23
CA ILE A 155 -14.36 -11.25 6.15
C ILE A 155 -14.58 -9.75 5.97
N PHE A 156 -14.78 -9.00 7.05
CA PHE A 156 -14.99 -7.56 6.99
C PHE A 156 -13.77 -6.84 6.42
N SER A 157 -12.57 -7.17 6.89
CA SER A 157 -11.31 -6.62 6.37
C SER A 157 -11.11 -6.95 4.90
N GLY A 158 -11.33 -8.20 4.49
CA GLY A 158 -11.16 -8.61 3.10
C GLY A 158 -12.18 -7.99 2.15
N SER A 159 -13.45 -7.92 2.55
CA SER A 159 -14.54 -7.45 1.67
C SER A 159 -14.68 -5.92 1.67
N VAL A 160 -14.68 -5.29 2.84
CA VAL A 160 -14.93 -3.85 2.97
C VAL A 160 -13.63 -3.06 2.84
N THR A 161 -12.66 -3.26 3.74
CA THR A 161 -11.47 -2.43 3.73
C THR A 161 -10.56 -2.73 2.53
N SER A 162 -10.30 -4.00 2.24
CA SER A 162 -9.50 -4.37 1.07
C SER A 162 -10.33 -4.27 -0.22
N GLY A 163 -11.48 -4.92 -0.32
CA GLY A 163 -12.27 -4.97 -1.55
C GLY A 163 -12.67 -3.59 -2.07
N LEU A 164 -13.21 -2.72 -1.22
CA LEU A 164 -13.56 -1.35 -1.60
C LEU A 164 -12.33 -0.45 -1.73
N GLY A 165 -11.36 -0.57 -0.81
CA GLY A 165 -10.14 0.23 -0.82
C GLY A 165 -9.33 0.03 -2.11
N TYR A 166 -9.06 -1.22 -2.50
CA TYR A 166 -8.36 -1.51 -3.76
C TYR A 166 -9.18 -1.13 -5.00
N SER A 167 -10.50 -1.30 -4.95
CA SER A 167 -11.36 -0.86 -6.05
C SER A 167 -11.27 0.65 -6.25
N LEU A 168 -11.32 1.42 -5.16
CA LEU A 168 -11.16 2.88 -5.20
C LEU A 168 -9.77 3.29 -5.67
N TRP A 169 -8.72 2.66 -5.14
CA TRP A 169 -7.33 2.91 -5.55
C TRP A 169 -7.14 2.68 -7.04
N TYR A 170 -7.57 1.53 -7.57
CA TYR A 170 -7.48 1.19 -8.97
C TYR A 170 -8.35 2.09 -9.87
N TRP A 171 -9.47 2.59 -9.35
CA TRP A 171 -10.30 3.56 -10.07
C TRP A 171 -9.64 4.94 -10.19
N VAL A 172 -8.84 5.33 -9.20
CA VAL A 172 -8.14 6.62 -9.16
C VAL A 172 -6.83 6.57 -9.96
N LEU A 173 -6.06 5.49 -9.85
CA LEU A 173 -4.72 5.36 -10.44
C LEU A 173 -4.59 5.81 -11.89
N PRO A 174 -5.48 5.43 -12.83
CA PRO A 174 -5.37 5.87 -14.23
C PRO A 174 -5.67 7.36 -14.47
N LYS A 175 -6.16 8.06 -13.45
CA LYS A 175 -6.55 9.48 -13.53
C LYS A 175 -5.49 10.44 -13.02
N ILE A 176 -4.46 9.93 -12.37
CA ILE A 176 -3.37 10.72 -11.78
C ILE A 176 -2.02 10.18 -12.22
N ASN A 177 -1.00 11.02 -12.18
CA ASN A 177 0.37 10.60 -12.47
C ASN A 177 0.87 9.62 -11.41
N ILE A 178 1.74 8.69 -11.79
CA ILE A 178 2.34 7.70 -10.89
C ILE A 178 3.06 8.39 -9.73
N THR A 179 3.76 9.49 -10.00
CA THR A 179 4.43 10.29 -8.96
C THR A 179 3.45 10.95 -7.99
N THR A 180 2.26 11.34 -8.43
CA THR A 180 1.22 11.85 -7.53
C THR A 180 0.64 10.73 -6.67
N ALA A 181 0.38 9.55 -7.27
CA ALA A 181 -0.08 8.39 -6.53
C ALA A 181 0.94 7.94 -5.47
N SER A 182 2.25 7.93 -5.83
CA SER A 182 3.33 7.52 -4.93
C SER A 182 3.44 8.40 -3.69
N THR A 183 3.25 9.70 -3.83
CA THR A 183 3.29 10.62 -2.69
C THR A 183 1.98 10.60 -1.89
N ALA A 184 0.83 10.50 -2.56
CA ALA A 184 -0.49 10.47 -1.90
C ALA A 184 -0.62 9.30 -0.91
N GLN A 185 -0.05 8.13 -1.22
CA GLN A 185 -0.11 6.98 -0.29
C GLN A 185 0.61 7.21 1.05
N LEU A 186 1.52 8.20 1.14
CA LEU A 186 2.15 8.56 2.42
C LEU A 186 1.16 9.20 3.42
N THR A 187 -0.04 9.59 2.97
CA THR A 187 -1.11 10.00 3.89
C THR A 187 -1.71 8.83 4.66
N VAL A 188 -1.54 7.58 4.19
CA VAL A 188 -2.15 6.40 4.82
C VAL A 188 -1.70 6.22 6.27
N PRO A 189 -0.42 6.32 6.64
CA PRO A 189 0.01 6.25 8.04
C PRO A 189 -0.57 7.36 8.92
N LEU A 190 -0.74 8.58 8.37
CA LEU A 190 -1.39 9.69 9.08
C LEU A 190 -2.86 9.39 9.35
N ILE A 191 -3.58 8.89 8.33
CA ILE A 191 -4.99 8.52 8.45
C ILE A 191 -5.15 7.38 9.46
N ALA A 192 -4.24 6.40 9.43
CA ALA A 192 -4.24 5.28 10.38
C ALA A 192 -4.01 5.76 11.82
N ALA A 193 -3.02 6.63 12.06
CA ALA A 193 -2.76 7.19 13.39
C ALA A 193 -3.93 8.05 13.90
N PHE A 194 -4.54 8.86 13.03
CA PHE A 194 -5.73 9.62 13.38
C PHE A 194 -6.94 8.73 13.66
N GLY A 195 -7.09 7.64 12.92
CA GLY A 195 -8.10 6.61 13.19
C GLY A 195 -7.87 5.92 14.54
N GLY A 196 -6.63 5.60 14.89
CA GLY A 196 -6.25 5.07 16.20
C GLY A 196 -6.67 6.01 17.34
N TYR A 197 -6.43 7.30 17.18
CA TYR A 197 -6.91 8.32 18.12
C TYR A 197 -8.44 8.34 18.28
N LEU A 198 -9.19 8.28 17.17
CA LEU A 198 -10.66 8.40 17.21
C LEU A 198 -11.35 7.12 17.72
N PHE A 199 -10.85 5.93 17.38
CA PHE A 199 -11.57 4.67 17.60
C PHE A 199 -11.00 3.83 18.74
N ILE A 200 -9.70 3.99 19.05
CA ILE A 200 -8.99 3.17 20.04
C ILE A 200 -8.41 4.03 21.18
N TRP A 201 -8.65 5.35 21.11
CA TRP A 201 -8.20 6.32 22.13
C TRP A 201 -6.67 6.39 22.28
N GLU A 202 -5.92 6.10 21.22
CA GLU A 202 -4.48 6.29 21.18
C GLU A 202 -4.13 7.78 21.25
N SER A 203 -3.15 8.15 22.09
CA SER A 203 -2.71 9.54 22.18
C SER A 203 -1.88 9.95 20.94
N LEU A 204 -2.22 11.09 20.34
CA LEU A 204 -1.39 11.68 19.30
C LEU A 204 -0.22 12.44 19.91
N ASN A 205 1.00 11.94 19.67
CA ASN A 205 2.23 12.57 20.11
C ASN A 205 2.58 13.77 19.22
N TRP A 206 3.51 14.62 19.68
CA TRP A 206 3.99 15.77 18.91
C TRP A 206 4.55 15.38 17.52
N GLN A 207 5.12 14.18 17.39
CA GLN A 207 5.60 13.64 16.13
C GLN A 207 4.51 13.57 15.07
N PHE A 208 3.26 13.24 15.45
CA PHE A 208 2.13 13.21 14.53
C PHE A 208 1.89 14.58 13.89
N TYR A 209 1.90 15.65 14.66
CA TYR A 209 1.62 16.99 14.15
C TYR A 209 2.71 17.48 13.19
N ILE A 210 3.99 17.26 13.53
CA ILE A 210 5.10 17.60 12.63
C ILE A 210 5.05 16.75 11.36
N ALA A 211 4.83 15.45 11.50
CA ALA A 211 4.71 14.55 10.35
C ALA A 211 3.56 14.95 9.44
N ALA A 212 2.40 15.32 10.00
CA ALA A 212 1.25 15.77 9.21
C ALA A 212 1.61 17.02 8.38
N ILE A 213 2.27 18.01 8.97
CA ILE A 213 2.73 19.21 8.26
C ILE A 213 3.70 18.85 7.14
N LEU A 214 4.69 17.99 7.41
CA LEU A 214 5.70 17.63 6.43
C LEU A 214 5.11 16.77 5.30
N ILE A 215 4.30 15.77 5.61
CA ILE A 215 3.70 14.88 4.60
C ILE A 215 2.73 15.67 3.72
N LEU A 216 1.77 16.38 4.32
CA LEU A 216 0.78 17.14 3.58
C LEU A 216 1.40 18.33 2.84
N GLY A 217 2.36 19.00 3.46
CA GLY A 217 3.14 20.08 2.83
C GLY A 217 3.94 19.59 1.63
N GLY A 218 4.64 18.47 1.76
CA GLY A 218 5.41 17.86 0.66
C GLY A 218 4.54 17.42 -0.50
N ILE A 219 3.36 16.82 -0.23
CA ILE A 219 2.39 16.43 -1.27
C ILE A 219 1.83 17.67 -1.98
N SER A 220 1.58 18.74 -1.25
CA SER A 220 0.96 19.97 -1.77
C SER A 220 1.94 20.85 -2.56
N LEU A 221 3.23 20.77 -2.27
CA LEU A 221 4.26 21.62 -2.86
C LEU A 221 4.21 21.70 -4.40
N PRO A 222 4.12 20.57 -5.14
CA PRO A 222 4.05 20.62 -6.60
C PRO A 222 2.74 21.19 -7.14
N VAL A 223 1.69 21.25 -6.32
CA VAL A 223 0.38 21.81 -6.71
C VAL A 223 0.44 23.33 -6.70
N PHE A 224 1.06 23.91 -5.66
CA PHE A 224 1.19 25.36 -5.53
C PHE A 224 2.23 25.97 -6.47
N TYR A 225 3.29 25.22 -6.83
CA TYR A 225 4.35 25.67 -7.73
C TYR A 225 4.20 25.16 -9.16
N LYS A 226 2.98 24.91 -9.62
CA LYS A 226 2.70 24.63 -11.02
C LYS A 226 2.88 25.93 -11.82
N ARG A 227 4.09 26.17 -12.31
CA ARG A 227 4.39 27.09 -13.42
C ARG A 227 4.65 26.30 -14.70
#